data_ed12550bdc1045110f9e4702b4ddf73e
#
_entry.id   ed12550bdc1045110f9e4702b4ddf73e
#
_cell.length_a   1.000
_cell.length_b   1.000
_cell.length_c   1.000
_cell.angle_alpha   90.00
_cell.angle_beta   90.00
_cell.angle_gamma   90.00
#
_symmetry.space_group_name_H-M   'P 1'
#
loop_
_entity.id
_entity.type
_entity.pdbx_description
1 polymer ?
#
loop_
_entity_poly.entity_id
_entity_poly.type
_entity_poly.pdbx_seq_one_letter_code
_entity_poly.pdbx_strand_id
1 'polypeptide(L)'
;MGRTLPSATQVFLQEEQAFARFRRALRRSDQVALDDLFVSARQHTAAAQYASHALPFEVILLAMLLEEHKEVMRLKGKVEALSATHVAEAADGGLKPPRPVDPGRNAAPLPGF
;
A
#
# COMPACT_ATOMS: atom_id res chain seq x y z
N MET A 1 -43.14 4.52 14.15
CA MET A 1 -41.99 4.50 14.53
C MET A 1 -41.04 3.97 13.63
N GLY A 2 -40.16 4.64 13.17
CA GLY A 2 -39.23 4.24 12.25
C GLY A 2 -38.19 3.34 12.83
N ARG A 3 -37.65 2.49 12.02
CA ARG A 3 -36.61 1.64 12.42
C ARG A 3 -35.31 2.37 12.29
N THR A 4 -34.46 2.27 13.28
CA THR A 4 -33.14 2.90 13.19
C THR A 4 -32.27 2.07 12.31
N LEU A 5 -31.68 2.70 11.30
CA LEU A 5 -30.73 2.03 10.43
C LEU A 5 -29.37 2.01 11.09
N PRO A 6 -28.60 0.93 10.90
CA PRO A 6 -27.25 0.92 11.44
C PRO A 6 -26.41 2.01 10.84
N SER A 7 -25.53 2.57 11.64
CA SER A 7 -24.60 3.54 11.12
C SER A 7 -23.52 2.83 10.28
N ALA A 8 -22.83 3.59 9.47
CA ALA A 8 -21.76 3.03 8.67
C ALA A 8 -20.70 2.38 9.58
N THR A 9 -20.41 2.99 10.72
CA THR A 9 -19.47 2.42 11.67
C THR A 9 -19.93 1.04 12.16
N GLN A 10 -21.22 0.91 12.46
CA GLN A 10 -21.75 -0.37 12.91
C GLN A 10 -21.67 -1.41 11.79
N VAL A 11 -21.96 -1.00 10.56
CA VAL A 11 -21.87 -1.92 9.44
C VAL A 11 -20.44 -2.41 9.24
N PHE A 12 -19.45 -1.52 9.32
CA PHE A 12 -18.06 -1.93 9.23
C PHE A 12 -17.70 -2.94 10.32
N LEU A 13 -18.13 -2.68 11.56
CA LEU A 13 -17.83 -3.59 12.65
C LEU A 13 -18.49 -4.94 12.46
N GLN A 14 -19.71 -4.95 11.97
CA GLN A 14 -20.41 -6.20 11.71
C GLN A 14 -19.73 -7.02 10.64
N GLU A 15 -19.29 -6.36 9.59
CA GLU A 15 -18.58 -7.06 8.52
C GLU A 15 -17.23 -7.60 9.01
N GLU A 16 -16.55 -6.82 9.79
CA GLU A 16 -15.27 -7.27 10.36
C GLU A 16 -15.47 -8.50 11.22
N GLN A 17 -16.50 -8.49 12.05
CA GLN A 17 -16.82 -9.64 12.91
C GLN A 17 -17.22 -10.87 12.11
N ALA A 18 -17.88 -10.66 10.97
CA ALA A 18 -18.29 -11.76 10.12
C ALA A 18 -17.09 -12.55 9.59
N PHE A 19 -15.93 -11.93 9.53
CA PHE A 19 -14.73 -12.59 9.04
C PHE A 19 -13.81 -13.08 10.15
N ALA A 20 -14.32 -13.16 11.38
CA ALA A 20 -13.51 -13.59 12.52
C ALA A 20 -12.94 -15.00 12.32
N ARG A 21 -13.73 -15.90 11.76
CA ARG A 21 -13.25 -17.26 11.52
C ARG A 21 -12.16 -17.29 10.44
N PHE A 22 -12.38 -16.54 9.40
CA PHE A 22 -11.38 -16.43 8.33
C PHE A 22 -10.08 -15.91 8.91
N ARG A 23 -10.17 -14.87 9.72
CA ARG A 23 -8.99 -14.29 10.35
C ARG A 23 -8.24 -15.31 11.19
N ARG A 24 -8.98 -16.10 11.98
CA ARG A 24 -8.35 -17.09 12.84
C ARG A 24 -7.62 -18.17 12.07
N ALA A 25 -8.02 -18.41 10.83
CA ALA A 25 -7.37 -19.40 10.00
C ALA A 25 -6.11 -18.87 9.33
N LEU A 26 -5.87 -17.57 9.40
CA LEU A 26 -4.71 -16.98 8.76
C LEU A 26 -3.46 -17.09 9.62
N ARG A 27 -2.31 -17.01 8.97
CA ARG A 27 -1.05 -16.89 9.69
C ARG A 27 -1.01 -15.56 10.42
N ARG A 28 -0.18 -15.51 11.45
CA ARG A 28 -0.14 -14.30 12.28
C ARG A 28 0.16 -13.04 11.47
N SER A 29 1.11 -13.11 10.57
CA SER A 29 1.46 -11.95 9.75
C SER A 29 0.29 -11.51 8.88
N ASP A 30 -0.48 -12.48 8.39
CA ASP A 30 -1.64 -12.17 7.56
C ASP A 30 -2.77 -11.58 8.39
N GLN A 31 -2.90 -12.03 9.64
CA GLN A 31 -3.90 -11.44 10.54
C GLN A 31 -3.62 -9.96 10.76
N VAL A 32 -2.35 -9.62 10.97
CA VAL A 32 -1.96 -8.22 11.16
C VAL A 32 -2.30 -7.41 9.91
N ALA A 33 -2.00 -7.96 8.74
CA ALA A 33 -2.30 -7.26 7.49
C ALA A 33 -3.80 -7.09 7.30
N LEU A 34 -4.59 -8.12 7.62
CA LEU A 34 -6.03 -8.01 7.50
C LEU A 34 -6.59 -6.97 8.45
N ASP A 35 -6.10 -6.96 9.68
CA ASP A 35 -6.55 -5.95 10.65
C ASP A 35 -6.25 -4.54 10.15
N ASP A 36 -5.09 -4.36 9.53
CA ASP A 36 -4.72 -3.06 8.99
C ASP A 36 -5.63 -2.65 7.84
N LEU A 37 -6.02 -3.61 7.01
CA LEU A 37 -6.96 -3.31 5.93
C LEU A 37 -8.29 -2.79 6.47
N PHE A 38 -8.81 -3.42 7.52
CA PHE A 38 -10.07 -2.95 8.10
C PHE A 38 -9.90 -1.58 8.76
N VAL A 39 -8.77 -1.33 9.40
CA VAL A 39 -8.50 -0.01 9.95
C VAL A 39 -8.49 1.05 8.83
N SER A 40 -7.82 0.75 7.74
CA SER A 40 -7.76 1.67 6.60
C SER A 40 -9.15 1.94 6.04
N ALA A 41 -9.95 0.90 5.93
CA ALA A 41 -11.29 1.06 5.38
C ALA A 41 -12.17 1.96 6.25
N ARG A 42 -11.97 1.90 7.56
CA ARG A 42 -12.78 2.73 8.46
C ARG A 42 -12.57 4.22 8.26
N GLN A 43 -11.47 4.60 7.66
CA GLN A 43 -11.22 6.01 7.37
C GLN A 43 -12.22 6.58 6.36
N HIS A 44 -12.93 5.70 5.67
CA HIS A 44 -13.88 6.12 4.65
C HIS A 44 -15.33 5.91 5.07
N THR A 45 -15.56 5.85 6.38
CA THR A 45 -16.90 5.59 6.90
C THR A 45 -17.91 6.63 6.41
N ALA A 46 -17.52 7.90 6.41
CA ALA A 46 -18.43 8.95 5.98
C ALA A 46 -18.79 8.80 4.51
N ALA A 47 -17.79 8.51 3.67
CA ALA A 47 -18.04 8.34 2.24
C ALA A 47 -18.90 7.10 1.99
N ALA A 48 -18.74 6.08 2.82
CA ALA A 48 -19.49 4.84 2.66
C ALA A 48 -20.99 5.05 2.77
N GLN A 49 -21.40 6.07 3.51
CA GLN A 49 -22.82 6.36 3.65
C GLN A 49 -23.46 6.77 2.35
N TYR A 50 -22.67 7.24 1.40
CA TYR A 50 -23.20 7.67 0.12
C TYR A 50 -23.22 6.55 -0.92
N ALA A 51 -22.79 5.36 -0.56
CA ALA A 51 -22.78 4.24 -1.49
C ALA A 51 -24.03 3.38 -1.30
N SER A 52 -25.19 3.99 -1.45
CA SER A 52 -26.44 3.37 -1.04
C SER A 52 -26.84 2.16 -1.87
N HIS A 53 -26.26 2.00 -3.05
CA HIS A 53 -26.63 0.85 -3.90
C HIS A 53 -25.69 -0.32 -3.75
N ALA A 54 -24.59 -0.16 -3.05
CA ALA A 54 -23.60 -1.21 -2.93
C ALA A 54 -23.88 -2.02 -1.67
N LEU A 55 -23.48 -3.29 -1.71
CA LEU A 55 -23.52 -4.10 -0.51
C LEU A 55 -22.46 -3.61 0.47
N PRO A 56 -22.72 -3.72 1.78
CA PRO A 56 -21.77 -3.20 2.77
C PRO A 56 -20.33 -3.70 2.56
N PHE A 57 -20.17 -4.98 2.31
CA PHE A 57 -18.83 -5.52 2.14
C PHE A 57 -18.17 -5.00 0.87
N GLU A 58 -18.95 -4.76 -0.17
CA GLU A 58 -18.41 -4.16 -1.38
C GLU A 58 -17.84 -2.78 -1.12
N VAL A 59 -18.55 -2.00 -0.32
CA VAL A 59 -18.07 -0.67 0.03
C VAL A 59 -16.78 -0.76 0.84
N ILE A 60 -16.72 -1.70 1.75
CA ILE A 60 -15.52 -1.92 2.56
C ILE A 60 -14.35 -2.32 1.67
N LEU A 61 -14.58 -3.23 0.74
CA LEU A 61 -13.53 -3.65 -0.19
C LEU A 61 -13.05 -2.48 -1.04
N LEU A 62 -13.97 -1.66 -1.51
CA LEU A 62 -13.58 -0.50 -2.29
C LEU A 62 -12.75 0.47 -1.45
N ALA A 63 -13.13 0.68 -0.20
CA ALA A 63 -12.38 1.54 0.70
C ALA A 63 -10.97 0.99 0.94
N MET A 64 -10.86 -0.31 1.16
CA MET A 64 -9.57 -0.97 1.30
C MET A 64 -8.72 -0.76 0.05
N LEU A 65 -9.31 -1.01 -1.11
CA LEU A 65 -8.60 -0.87 -2.37
C LEU A 65 -8.16 0.56 -2.60
N LEU A 66 -9.01 1.52 -2.25
CA LEU A 66 -8.68 2.92 -2.40
C LEU A 66 -7.45 3.29 -1.57
N GLU A 67 -7.40 2.83 -0.32
CA GLU A 67 -6.24 3.12 0.52
C GLU A 67 -4.99 2.43 0.01
N GLU A 68 -5.11 1.20 -0.45
CA GLU A 68 -3.98 0.50 -1.02
C GLU A 68 -3.50 1.17 -2.29
N HIS A 69 -4.42 1.63 -3.11
CA HIS A 69 -4.06 2.32 -4.34
C HIS A 69 -3.36 3.64 -4.05
N LYS A 70 -3.83 4.36 -3.03
CA LYS A 70 -3.17 5.60 -2.60
C LYS A 70 -1.74 5.32 -2.16
N GLU A 71 -1.56 4.23 -1.43
CA GLU A 71 -0.23 3.85 -0.97
C GLU A 71 0.67 3.48 -2.13
N VAL A 72 0.13 2.75 -3.10
CA VAL A 72 0.87 2.41 -4.31
C VAL A 72 1.30 3.68 -5.04
N MET A 73 0.39 4.63 -5.20
CA MET A 73 0.71 5.90 -5.86
C MET A 73 1.79 6.65 -5.12
N ARG A 74 1.71 6.67 -3.79
CA ARG A 74 2.70 7.36 -2.96
C ARG A 74 4.08 6.72 -3.10
N LEU A 75 4.13 5.39 -3.03
CA LEU A 75 5.38 4.66 -3.16
C LEU A 75 5.96 4.79 -4.56
N LYS A 76 5.11 4.76 -5.57
CA LYS A 76 5.54 4.96 -6.95
C LYS A 76 6.18 6.33 -7.12
N GLY A 77 5.56 7.35 -6.53
CA GLY A 77 6.12 8.69 -6.56
C GLY A 77 7.48 8.76 -5.87
N LYS A 78 7.62 8.07 -4.74
CA LYS A 78 8.90 8.03 -4.05
C LYS A 78 9.97 7.33 -4.86
N VAL A 79 9.62 6.22 -5.50
CA VAL A 79 10.56 5.50 -6.34
C VAL A 79 11.01 6.37 -7.49
N GLU A 80 10.07 7.07 -8.13
CA GLU A 80 10.40 7.95 -9.24
C GLU A 80 11.29 9.09 -8.79
N ALA A 81 11.01 9.67 -7.62
CA ALA A 81 11.83 10.74 -7.08
C ALA A 81 13.24 10.26 -6.77
N LEU A 82 13.37 9.09 -6.17
CA LEU A 82 14.68 8.53 -5.88
C LEU A 82 15.45 8.21 -7.14
N SER A 83 14.75 7.66 -8.15
CA SER A 83 15.38 7.39 -9.44
C SER A 83 15.85 8.66 -10.12
N ALA A 84 15.02 9.70 -10.10
CA ALA A 84 15.38 10.98 -10.70
C ALA A 84 16.57 11.61 -9.98
N THR A 85 16.58 11.55 -8.66
CA THR A 85 17.68 12.06 -7.87
C THR A 85 18.96 11.31 -8.19
N HIS A 86 18.87 10.01 -8.26
CA HIS A 86 20.03 9.19 -8.55
C HIS A 86 20.60 9.50 -9.95
N VAL A 87 19.71 9.63 -10.91
CA VAL A 87 20.12 9.95 -12.27
C VAL A 87 20.75 11.35 -12.32
N ALA A 88 20.14 12.30 -11.63
CA ALA A 88 20.66 13.66 -11.60
C ALA A 88 22.04 13.72 -10.96
N GLU A 89 22.22 12.98 -9.88
CA GLU A 89 23.53 12.94 -9.22
C GLU A 89 24.57 12.31 -10.12
N ALA A 90 24.20 11.27 -10.83
CA ALA A 90 25.14 10.61 -11.73
C ALA A 90 25.51 11.49 -12.91
N ALA A 91 24.56 12.29 -13.39
CA ALA A 91 24.79 13.12 -14.56
C ALA A 91 25.41 14.45 -14.21
N ASP A 92 25.31 14.90 -12.97
CA ASP A 92 25.65 16.18 -12.63
C ASP A 92 27.02 16.30 -12.21
N GLY A 93 27.83 16.05 -12.31
CA GLY A 93 29.12 16.29 -11.90
C GLY A 93 29.36 16.24 -10.45
N GLY A 94 28.36 16.36 -9.69
CA GLY A 94 28.53 16.19 -8.31
C GLY A 94 29.08 14.85 -8.05
N LEU A 95 28.55 13.89 -8.76
CA LEU A 95 29.15 12.59 -8.79
C LEU A 95 29.74 12.45 -10.15
N LYS A 96 31.00 12.21 -10.21
CA LYS A 96 31.60 11.99 -11.48
C LYS A 96 31.06 10.76 -12.11
N PRO A 97 30.85 10.77 -13.39
CA PRO A 97 30.45 9.55 -14.05
C PRO A 97 31.54 8.51 -13.81
N PRO A 98 31.17 7.28 -13.74
CA PRO A 98 32.18 6.24 -13.57
C PRO A 98 33.17 6.33 -14.67
N ARG A 99 34.42 6.23 -14.34
CA ARG A 99 35.43 6.25 -15.37
C ARG A 99 35.28 5.02 -16.21
N PRO A 100 35.62 5.13 -17.46
CA PRO A 100 35.66 3.95 -18.31
C PRO A 100 36.50 2.90 -17.64
N VAL A 101 36.04 1.70 -17.72
CA VAL A 101 36.77 0.61 -17.15
C VAL A 101 38.03 0.42 -17.91
N ASP A 102 39.14 0.40 -17.20
CA ASP A 102 40.41 0.07 -17.79
C ASP A 102 40.52 -1.42 -17.85
N PRO A 103 40.50 -2.02 -18.99
CA PRO A 103 40.48 -3.47 -19.08
C PRO A 103 41.65 -4.11 -18.38
N GLY A 104 42.77 -3.54 -18.42
CA GLY A 104 43.90 -4.11 -17.77
C GLY A 104 43.82 -4.04 -16.29
N ARG A 105 43.32 -2.94 -15.80
CA ARG A 105 43.28 -2.76 -14.40
C ARG A 105 42.18 -3.48 -13.73
N ASN A 106 41.03 -3.50 -14.33
CA ASN A 106 39.95 -4.10 -13.70
C ASN A 106 39.82 -5.53 -13.90
N ALA A 107 40.43 -6.03 -14.88
CA ALA A 107 40.34 -7.40 -15.09
C ALA A 107 40.86 -8.11 -13.94
N ALA A 108 41.60 -7.48 -13.26
CA ALA A 108 42.17 -8.11 -12.26
C ALA A 108 41.25 -8.34 -11.31
N PRO A 109 40.95 -8.35 -10.76
CA PRO A 109 40.34 -8.75 -9.82
C PRO A 109 39.15 -8.94 -9.86
N LEU A 110 38.85 -9.17 -10.14
CA LEU A 110 37.76 -9.21 -10.12
C LEU A 110 37.50 -10.07 -9.33
N PRO A 111 37.74 -10.47 -8.76
CA PRO A 111 37.47 -11.10 -8.05
C PRO A 111 37.14 -10.56 -7.34
N GLY A 112 37.30 -10.42 -7.29
CA GLY A 112 36.98 -9.79 -6.80
C GLY A 112 36.28 -9.27 -7.41
N PHE A 113 36.15 -9.42 -7.77
CA PHE A 113 35.67 -8.94 -8.31
C PHE A 113 35.16 -9.30 -8.38
#